data_888e0e415638e5a46a91f1ed4adce90e
#
_entry.id   888e0e415638e5a46a91f1ed4adce90e
#
_cell.length_a   1.000
_cell.length_b   1.000
_cell.length_c   1.000
_cell.angle_alpha   90.00
_cell.angle_beta   90.00
_cell.angle_gamma   90.00
#
_symmetry.space_group_name_H-M   'P 1'
#
loop_
_entity.id
_entity.type
_entity.pdbx_description
1 polymer ?
#
loop_
_entity_poly.entity_id
_entity_poly.type
_entity_poly.pdbx_seq_one_letter_code
_entity_poly.pdbx_strand_id
1 'polypeptide(L)'
;MRRALLTILVGAALSTPLMDRAQAQSPALPVPANLAQLMKGTLYPASNVVFAAQDENPADVPRAKDPNMSTDLLTSSYGKWEAVENSALAIAEVANLLTLPGRKCANGLDVPLRNADWASFVQELREAGMTAYAAAQAKNQDKITDAAGVLTTACANCHNRYRERAKLARCR
;
A
#
# COMPACT_ATOMS: atom_id res chain seq x y z
N MET A 1 -70.49 -42.44 32.27
CA MET A 1 -69.44 -43.00 31.42
C MET A 1 -69.00 -41.92 30.45
N ARG A 2 -67.93 -41.23 30.77
CA ARG A 2 -67.34 -40.16 29.89
C ARG A 2 -66.06 -40.72 29.24
N ARG A 3 -66.05 -40.87 27.92
CA ARG A 3 -64.87 -41.27 27.13
C ARG A 3 -64.04 -40.00 26.80
N ALA A 4 -62.86 -39.96 27.30
CA ALA A 4 -61.88 -38.93 26.93
C ALA A 4 -61.14 -39.34 25.64
N LEU A 5 -61.21 -38.50 24.61
CA LEU A 5 -60.41 -38.64 23.37
C LEU A 5 -59.05 -37.96 23.61
N LEU A 6 -58.03 -38.74 23.48
CA LEU A 6 -56.62 -38.29 23.53
C LEU A 6 -56.18 -37.96 22.11
N THR A 7 -55.98 -36.67 21.83
CA THR A 7 -55.44 -36.18 20.52
C THR A 7 -53.93 -36.12 20.59
N ILE A 8 -53.25 -36.97 19.83
CA ILE A 8 -51.80 -36.97 19.72
C ILE A 8 -51.43 -35.99 18.60
N LEU A 9 -50.77 -34.89 18.95
CA LEU A 9 -50.16 -33.94 18.03
C LEU A 9 -48.77 -34.46 17.65
N VAL A 10 -48.61 -34.92 16.41
CA VAL A 10 -47.30 -35.27 15.81
C VAL A 10 -46.67 -33.98 15.30
N GLY A 11 -45.67 -33.48 16.01
CA GLY A 11 -44.84 -32.35 15.55
C GLY A 11 -43.82 -32.79 14.51
N ALA A 12 -43.98 -32.37 13.26
CA ALA A 12 -43.00 -32.56 12.22
C ALA A 12 -41.87 -31.52 12.40
N ALA A 13 -40.70 -31.98 12.84
CA ALA A 13 -39.48 -31.18 12.86
C ALA A 13 -38.95 -31.01 11.44
N LEU A 14 -39.10 -29.80 10.88
CA LEU A 14 -38.46 -29.39 9.64
C LEU A 14 -36.98 -29.12 9.91
N SER A 15 -36.13 -30.11 9.63
CA SER A 15 -34.70 -29.96 9.60
C SER A 15 -34.30 -29.25 8.29
N THR A 16 -34.05 -27.95 8.38
CA THR A 16 -33.43 -27.18 7.29
C THR A 16 -31.97 -27.59 7.16
N PRO A 17 -31.48 -28.03 5.96
CA PRO A 17 -30.08 -28.29 5.78
C PRO A 17 -29.34 -26.93 5.85
N LEU A 18 -28.37 -26.81 6.78
CA LEU A 18 -27.36 -25.79 6.78
C LEU A 18 -26.53 -25.97 5.47
N MET A 19 -26.83 -25.17 4.46
CA MET A 19 -25.94 -25.05 3.30
C MET A 19 -24.65 -24.39 3.79
N ASP A 20 -23.65 -25.26 4.01
CA ASP A 20 -22.26 -24.86 4.18
C ASP A 20 -21.84 -24.11 2.90
N ARG A 21 -21.88 -22.76 2.96
CA ARG A 21 -21.34 -21.92 1.90
C ARG A 21 -19.83 -22.10 1.96
N ALA A 22 -19.33 -23.06 1.21
CA ALA A 22 -17.93 -23.12 0.86
C ALA A 22 -17.57 -21.74 0.28
N GLN A 23 -16.90 -20.92 1.07
CA GLN A 23 -16.33 -19.66 0.60
C GLN A 23 -15.31 -20.04 -0.44
N ALA A 24 -15.64 -19.84 -1.73
CA ALA A 24 -14.72 -19.96 -2.82
C ALA A 24 -13.55 -19.03 -2.50
N GLN A 25 -12.41 -19.61 -2.13
CA GLN A 25 -11.18 -18.87 -1.93
C GLN A 25 -10.85 -18.21 -3.26
N SER A 26 -10.86 -16.88 -3.29
CA SER A 26 -10.37 -16.14 -4.44
C SER A 26 -8.98 -16.64 -4.80
N PRO A 27 -8.67 -16.88 -6.08
CA PRO A 27 -7.35 -17.34 -6.48
C PRO A 27 -6.30 -16.37 -5.96
N ALA A 28 -5.20 -16.90 -5.42
CA ALA A 28 -4.11 -16.08 -4.90
C ALA A 28 -3.59 -15.16 -6.02
N LEU A 29 -3.48 -13.87 -5.74
CA LEU A 29 -2.95 -12.91 -6.70
C LEU A 29 -1.49 -13.26 -7.02
N PRO A 30 -1.09 -13.25 -8.31
CA PRO A 30 0.31 -13.46 -8.67
C PRO A 30 1.19 -12.33 -8.10
N VAL A 31 2.35 -12.70 -7.59
CA VAL A 31 3.33 -11.77 -7.00
C VAL A 31 4.64 -11.85 -7.80
N PRO A 32 4.70 -11.26 -9.01
CA PRO A 32 5.81 -11.45 -9.94
C PRO A 32 7.11 -10.74 -9.51
N ALA A 33 7.01 -9.58 -8.84
CA ALA A 33 8.17 -8.82 -8.42
C ALA A 33 8.61 -9.20 -7.00
N ASN A 34 9.92 -9.30 -6.77
CA ASN A 34 10.45 -9.35 -5.42
C ASN A 34 10.38 -7.96 -4.74
N LEU A 35 10.68 -7.89 -3.44
CA LEU A 35 10.58 -6.67 -2.67
C LEU A 35 11.50 -5.56 -3.22
N ALA A 36 12.74 -5.90 -3.57
CA ALA A 36 13.68 -4.91 -4.09
C ALA A 36 13.26 -4.36 -5.47
N GLN A 37 12.65 -5.20 -6.32
CA GLN A 37 12.09 -4.75 -7.60
C GLN A 37 10.91 -3.79 -7.38
N LEU A 38 10.03 -4.08 -6.43
CA LEU A 38 8.93 -3.19 -6.08
C LEU A 38 9.42 -1.84 -5.53
N MET A 39 10.44 -1.87 -4.65
CA MET A 39 11.09 -0.66 -4.14
C MET A 39 11.66 0.20 -5.27
N LYS A 40 12.47 -0.41 -6.16
CA LYS A 40 13.17 0.31 -7.24
C LYS A 40 12.24 0.75 -8.36
N GLY A 41 11.25 -0.07 -8.70
CA GLY A 41 10.37 0.17 -9.84
C GLY A 41 9.19 1.08 -9.55
N THR A 42 8.82 1.24 -8.28
CA THR A 42 7.62 2.02 -7.92
C THR A 42 7.87 3.00 -6.79
N LEU A 43 8.32 2.55 -5.61
CA LEU A 43 8.46 3.43 -4.46
C LEU A 43 9.57 4.47 -4.66
N TYR A 44 10.72 4.07 -5.19
CA TYR A 44 11.84 4.99 -5.42
C TYR A 44 11.47 6.13 -6.39
N PRO A 45 10.95 5.89 -7.60
CA PRO A 45 10.57 6.98 -8.49
C PRO A 45 9.44 7.84 -7.92
N ALA A 46 8.43 7.26 -7.27
CA ALA A 46 7.34 8.01 -6.67
C ALA A 46 7.82 8.91 -5.50
N SER A 47 8.68 8.38 -4.62
CA SER A 47 9.22 9.19 -3.52
C SER A 47 10.11 10.32 -4.02
N ASN A 48 10.87 10.13 -5.10
CA ASN A 48 11.69 11.18 -5.67
C ASN A 48 10.87 12.37 -6.19
N VAL A 49 9.66 12.16 -6.70
CA VAL A 49 8.76 13.26 -7.08
C VAL A 49 8.33 14.07 -5.86
N VAL A 50 7.99 13.40 -4.76
CA VAL A 50 7.62 14.07 -3.49
C VAL A 50 8.83 14.84 -2.94
N PHE A 51 10.03 14.26 -3.00
CA PHE A 51 11.26 14.92 -2.53
C PHE A 51 11.66 16.11 -3.40
N ALA A 52 11.54 16.02 -4.72
CA ALA A 52 11.81 17.14 -5.61
C ALA A 52 10.87 18.33 -5.34
N ALA A 53 9.62 18.05 -4.97
CA ALA A 53 8.63 19.08 -4.66
C ALA A 53 8.94 19.89 -3.39
N GLN A 54 9.86 19.44 -2.51
CA GLN A 54 10.29 20.25 -1.36
C GLN A 54 11.32 21.30 -1.74
N ASP A 55 12.11 21.07 -2.79
CA ASP A 55 13.19 21.94 -3.23
C ASP A 55 12.70 23.01 -4.22
N GLU A 56 11.71 22.67 -5.04
CA GLU A 56 11.14 23.57 -6.06
C GLU A 56 9.62 23.46 -6.04
N ASN A 57 8.94 24.61 -6.07
CA ASN A 57 7.48 24.62 -6.14
C ASN A 57 7.00 23.98 -7.45
N PRO A 58 6.25 22.86 -7.40
CA PRO A 58 5.78 22.19 -8.60
C PRO A 58 5.00 23.07 -9.58
N ALA A 59 4.35 24.13 -9.11
CA ALA A 59 3.66 25.08 -9.97
C ALA A 59 4.60 25.83 -10.93
N ASP A 60 5.85 26.05 -10.50
CA ASP A 60 6.83 26.85 -11.21
C ASP A 60 7.71 26.02 -12.14
N VAL A 61 7.70 24.68 -11.99
CA VAL A 61 8.44 23.74 -12.86
C VAL A 61 7.96 23.87 -14.31
N PRO A 62 8.82 24.21 -15.27
CA PRO A 62 8.41 24.31 -16.67
C PRO A 62 8.11 22.92 -17.24
N ARG A 63 7.13 22.83 -18.14
CA ARG A 63 6.89 21.58 -18.87
C ARG A 63 8.05 21.29 -19.82
N ALA A 64 8.34 19.99 -20.02
CA ALA A 64 9.29 19.56 -21.03
C ALA A 64 8.85 20.02 -22.44
N LYS A 65 9.78 20.12 -23.38
CA LYS A 65 9.50 20.44 -24.78
C LYS A 65 8.51 19.46 -25.41
N ASP A 66 8.63 18.18 -25.06
CA ASP A 66 7.65 17.13 -25.36
C ASP A 66 7.18 16.48 -24.06
N PRO A 67 6.12 16.99 -23.41
CA PRO A 67 5.67 16.52 -22.12
C PRO A 67 5.21 15.06 -22.10
N ASN A 68 4.71 14.54 -23.22
CA ASN A 68 4.23 13.14 -23.32
C ASN A 68 5.42 12.14 -23.31
N MET A 69 6.60 12.59 -23.70
CA MET A 69 7.81 11.76 -23.75
C MET A 69 8.75 12.02 -22.56
N SER A 70 8.39 12.94 -21.67
CA SER A 70 9.23 13.23 -20.50
C SER A 70 9.29 12.07 -19.53
N THR A 71 10.51 11.69 -19.15
CA THR A 71 10.78 10.74 -18.06
C THR A 71 10.75 11.40 -16.68
N ASP A 72 10.84 12.72 -16.63
CA ASP A 72 10.64 13.50 -15.42
C ASP A 72 9.16 13.79 -15.25
N LEU A 73 8.57 13.21 -14.19
CA LEU A 73 7.14 13.32 -13.94
C LEU A 73 6.69 14.76 -13.69
N LEU A 74 7.50 15.60 -13.05
CA LEU A 74 7.15 17.01 -12.78
C LEU A 74 7.00 17.84 -14.07
N THR A 75 7.74 17.50 -15.11
CA THR A 75 7.75 18.20 -16.40
C THR A 75 6.82 17.56 -17.43
N SER A 76 6.21 16.42 -17.11
CA SER A 76 5.36 15.63 -18.01
C SER A 76 3.98 16.26 -18.24
N SER A 77 3.16 15.63 -19.09
CA SER A 77 1.77 16.03 -19.33
C SER A 77 0.91 16.02 -18.07
N TYR A 78 1.17 15.10 -17.14
CA TYR A 78 0.57 15.01 -15.81
C TYR A 78 1.51 15.60 -14.73
N GLY A 79 2.27 16.62 -15.10
CA GLY A 79 3.31 17.20 -14.27
C GLY A 79 2.81 18.18 -13.21
N LYS A 80 3.75 18.92 -12.63
CA LYS A 80 3.46 19.90 -11.57
C LYS A 80 2.85 19.23 -10.32
N TRP A 81 1.92 19.88 -9.66
CA TRP A 81 1.26 19.34 -8.47
C TRP A 81 0.52 18.02 -8.72
N GLU A 82 0.00 17.78 -9.93
CA GLU A 82 -0.63 16.52 -10.29
C GLU A 82 0.37 15.35 -10.23
N ALA A 83 1.61 15.55 -10.65
CA ALA A 83 2.65 14.53 -10.51
C ALA A 83 2.93 14.20 -9.03
N VAL A 84 2.92 15.20 -8.16
CA VAL A 84 3.10 15.00 -6.71
C VAL A 84 1.92 14.24 -6.11
N GLU A 85 0.69 14.63 -6.46
CA GLU A 85 -0.53 13.92 -6.02
C GLU A 85 -0.51 12.45 -6.42
N ASN A 86 -0.28 12.16 -7.70
CA ASN A 86 -0.25 10.80 -8.23
C ASN A 86 0.89 9.97 -7.63
N SER A 87 2.05 10.57 -7.40
CA SER A 87 3.19 9.89 -6.78
C SER A 87 2.93 9.58 -5.30
N ALA A 88 2.31 10.49 -4.57
CA ALA A 88 1.93 10.27 -3.18
C ALA A 88 0.88 9.15 -3.05
N LEU A 89 -0.12 9.11 -3.93
CA LEU A 89 -1.08 8.00 -4.01
C LEU A 89 -0.39 6.68 -4.37
N ALA A 90 0.55 6.69 -5.33
CA ALA A 90 1.29 5.49 -5.67
C ALA A 90 2.06 4.92 -4.47
N ILE A 91 2.64 5.78 -3.61
CA ILE A 91 3.31 5.35 -2.36
C ILE A 91 2.30 4.66 -1.43
N ALA A 92 1.13 5.29 -1.20
CA ALA A 92 0.10 4.75 -0.32
C ALA A 92 -0.47 3.42 -0.83
N GLU A 93 -0.72 3.30 -2.14
CA GLU A 93 -1.22 2.08 -2.77
C GLU A 93 -0.19 0.95 -2.78
N VAL A 94 1.08 1.26 -3.08
CA VAL A 94 2.16 0.26 -3.08
C VAL A 94 2.40 -0.30 -1.68
N ALA A 95 2.12 0.44 -0.61
CA ALA A 95 2.16 -0.07 0.75
C ALA A 95 1.28 -1.33 0.90
N ASN A 96 0.14 -1.43 0.21
CA ASN A 96 -0.71 -2.63 0.20
C ASN A 96 0.00 -3.83 -0.43
N LEU A 97 0.82 -3.60 -1.46
CA LEU A 97 1.57 -4.66 -2.13
C LEU A 97 2.68 -5.24 -1.24
N LEU A 98 3.15 -4.52 -0.22
CA LEU A 98 4.15 -5.00 0.74
C LEU A 98 3.60 -6.06 1.70
N THR A 99 2.28 -6.21 1.78
CA THR A 99 1.61 -7.18 2.65
C THR A 99 1.15 -8.45 1.92
N LEU A 100 1.35 -8.53 0.59
CA LEU A 100 0.90 -9.69 -0.18
C LEU A 100 1.72 -10.94 0.17
N PRO A 101 1.04 -12.05 0.55
CA PRO A 101 1.70 -13.33 0.77
C PRO A 101 2.43 -13.83 -0.49
N GLY A 102 3.54 -14.54 -0.29
CA GLY A 102 4.32 -15.10 -1.38
C GLY A 102 5.39 -14.17 -1.96
N ARG A 103 5.43 -12.89 -1.58
CA ARG A 103 6.50 -12.00 -1.99
C ARG A 103 7.83 -12.43 -1.37
N LYS A 104 8.88 -12.42 -2.19
CA LYS A 104 10.24 -12.73 -1.76
C LYS A 104 11.08 -11.45 -1.62
N CYS A 105 12.05 -11.51 -0.74
CA CYS A 105 13.17 -10.58 -0.70
C CYS A 105 14.11 -10.83 -1.90
N ALA A 106 15.03 -9.92 -2.22
CA ALA A 106 15.99 -10.11 -3.32
C ALA A 106 16.91 -11.32 -3.11
N ASN A 107 17.16 -11.70 -1.86
CA ASN A 107 17.94 -12.90 -1.51
C ASN A 107 17.09 -14.22 -1.50
N GLY A 108 15.85 -14.19 -1.98
CA GLY A 108 14.96 -15.34 -2.08
C GLY A 108 14.21 -15.72 -0.80
N LEU A 109 14.51 -15.11 0.33
CA LEU A 109 13.79 -15.35 1.58
C LEU A 109 12.37 -14.76 1.51
N ASP A 110 11.47 -15.30 2.32
CA ASP A 110 10.13 -14.74 2.45
C ASP A 110 10.16 -13.37 3.16
N VAL A 111 9.33 -12.45 2.69
CA VAL A 111 9.06 -11.21 3.40
C VAL A 111 8.46 -11.53 4.76
N PRO A 112 8.94 -10.91 5.87
CA PRO A 112 8.56 -11.29 7.23
C PRO A 112 7.19 -10.74 7.64
N LEU A 113 6.13 -11.10 6.93
CA LEU A 113 4.77 -10.60 7.12
C LEU A 113 4.19 -10.85 8.52
N ARG A 114 4.75 -11.85 9.26
CA ARG A 114 4.29 -12.20 10.60
C ARG A 114 4.90 -11.32 11.69
N ASN A 115 5.89 -10.50 11.37
CA ASN A 115 6.49 -9.60 12.33
C ASN A 115 5.55 -8.41 12.57
N ALA A 116 5.24 -8.12 13.83
CA ALA A 116 4.35 -7.02 14.19
C ALA A 116 4.88 -5.66 13.72
N ASP A 117 6.20 -5.46 13.78
CA ASP A 117 6.86 -4.25 13.30
C ASP A 117 6.78 -4.08 11.77
N TRP A 118 6.67 -5.18 10.99
CA TRP A 118 6.43 -5.10 9.55
C TRP A 118 5.11 -4.42 9.24
N ALA A 119 4.04 -4.83 9.87
CA ALA A 119 2.71 -4.23 9.67
C ALA A 119 2.70 -2.74 10.06
N SER A 120 3.39 -2.39 11.16
CA SER A 120 3.54 -0.99 11.60
C SER A 120 4.25 -0.15 10.55
N PHE A 121 5.40 -0.58 10.04
CA PHE A 121 6.14 0.16 9.02
C PHE A 121 5.37 0.31 7.69
N VAL A 122 4.61 -0.71 7.32
CA VAL A 122 3.72 -0.59 6.14
C VAL A 122 2.63 0.45 6.37
N GLN A 123 2.07 0.51 7.58
CA GLN A 123 1.07 1.51 7.92
C GLN A 123 1.68 2.93 7.96
N GLU A 124 2.87 3.10 8.55
CA GLU A 124 3.61 4.36 8.53
C GLU A 124 3.86 4.86 7.09
N LEU A 125 4.25 3.97 6.18
CA LEU A 125 4.46 4.32 4.77
C LEU A 125 3.15 4.78 4.09
N ARG A 126 2.04 4.08 4.36
CA ARG A 126 0.73 4.45 3.82
C ARG A 126 0.30 5.82 4.31
N GLU A 127 0.43 6.08 5.61
CA GLU A 127 0.08 7.36 6.22
C GLU A 127 0.96 8.50 5.71
N ALA A 128 2.27 8.25 5.53
CA ALA A 128 3.19 9.20 4.92
C ALA A 128 2.79 9.56 3.49
N GLY A 129 2.41 8.56 2.67
CA GLY A 129 1.88 8.77 1.32
C GLY A 129 0.61 9.63 1.33
N MET A 130 -0.35 9.32 2.22
CA MET A 130 -1.59 10.10 2.34
C MET A 130 -1.36 11.52 2.87
N THR A 131 -0.38 11.72 3.74
CA THR A 131 0.03 13.05 4.21
C THR A 131 0.59 13.89 3.06
N ALA A 132 1.46 13.30 2.24
CA ALA A 132 1.99 13.96 1.04
C ALA A 132 0.88 14.25 0.02
N TYR A 133 -0.06 13.34 -0.17
CA TYR A 133 -1.22 13.55 -1.04
C TYR A 133 -2.07 14.74 -0.60
N ALA A 134 -2.42 14.84 0.68
CA ALA A 134 -3.18 15.97 1.19
C ALA A 134 -2.44 17.31 1.04
N ALA A 135 -1.11 17.31 1.23
CA ALA A 135 -0.27 18.49 1.01
C ALA A 135 -0.25 18.90 -0.47
N ALA A 136 -0.13 17.94 -1.38
CA ALA A 136 -0.14 18.16 -2.82
C ALA A 136 -1.48 18.69 -3.33
N GLN A 137 -2.62 18.13 -2.85
CA GLN A 137 -3.96 18.64 -3.17
C GLN A 137 -4.15 20.10 -2.71
N ALA A 138 -3.59 20.45 -1.56
CA ALA A 138 -3.60 21.81 -1.08
C ALA A 138 -2.63 22.74 -1.83
N LYS A 139 -1.76 22.19 -2.70
CA LYS A 139 -0.70 22.91 -3.44
C LYS A 139 0.14 23.79 -2.51
N ASN A 140 0.47 23.26 -1.34
CA ASN A 140 1.11 24.00 -0.27
C ASN A 140 2.56 23.54 -0.10
N GLN A 141 3.51 24.45 -0.39
CA GLN A 141 4.94 24.17 -0.38
C GLN A 141 5.46 23.79 1.02
N ASP A 142 5.02 24.46 2.06
CA ASP A 142 5.47 24.17 3.42
C ASP A 142 4.98 22.77 3.86
N LYS A 143 3.71 22.45 3.57
CA LYS A 143 3.14 21.15 3.91
C LYS A 143 3.80 19.99 3.14
N ILE A 144 4.20 20.18 1.88
CA ILE A 144 4.89 19.11 1.15
C ILE A 144 6.29 18.91 1.68
N THR A 145 6.97 19.96 2.12
CA THR A 145 8.28 19.87 2.79
C THR A 145 8.17 19.06 4.09
N ASP A 146 7.17 19.35 4.92
CA ASP A 146 6.89 18.57 6.14
C ASP A 146 6.57 17.10 5.81
N ALA A 147 5.71 16.86 4.80
CA ALA A 147 5.32 15.53 4.37
C ALA A 147 6.50 14.70 3.82
N ALA A 148 7.44 15.34 3.12
CA ALA A 148 8.68 14.71 2.66
C ALA A 148 9.55 14.24 3.85
N GLY A 149 9.60 15.02 4.93
CA GLY A 149 10.24 14.63 6.20
C GLY A 149 9.59 13.40 6.83
N VAL A 150 8.25 13.37 6.88
CA VAL A 150 7.48 12.21 7.36
C VAL A 150 7.76 10.97 6.51
N LEU A 151 7.75 11.11 5.17
CA LEU A 151 8.04 10.01 4.25
C LEU A 151 9.47 9.49 4.42
N THR A 152 10.46 10.37 4.58
CA THR A 152 11.85 10.00 4.85
C THR A 152 11.94 9.16 6.11
N THR A 153 11.25 9.56 7.18
CA THR A 153 11.23 8.84 8.46
C THR A 153 10.61 7.44 8.31
N ALA A 154 9.46 7.34 7.64
CA ALA A 154 8.79 6.05 7.40
C ALA A 154 9.70 5.08 6.60
N CYS A 155 10.38 5.58 5.56
CA CYS A 155 11.35 4.80 4.79
C CYS A 155 12.52 4.33 5.67
N ALA A 156 13.10 5.24 6.46
CA ALA A 156 14.26 4.95 7.31
C ALA A 156 13.94 3.91 8.39
N ASN A 157 12.77 3.99 9.04
CA ASN A 157 12.36 3.06 10.08
C ASN A 157 12.36 1.61 9.58
N CYS A 158 11.73 1.34 8.45
CA CYS A 158 11.71 0.02 7.83
C CYS A 158 13.11 -0.41 7.34
N HIS A 159 13.83 0.47 6.63
CA HIS A 159 15.14 0.17 6.07
C HIS A 159 16.18 -0.12 7.15
N ASN A 160 16.21 0.64 8.23
CA ASN A 160 17.09 0.40 9.37
C ASN A 160 16.89 -0.99 9.99
N ARG A 161 15.65 -1.49 9.98
CA ARG A 161 15.31 -2.80 10.54
C ARG A 161 15.59 -3.94 9.57
N TYR A 162 15.23 -3.78 8.30
CA TYR A 162 15.14 -4.88 7.33
C TYR A 162 16.15 -4.82 6.19
N ARG A 163 16.78 -3.69 5.92
CA ARG A 163 17.78 -3.53 4.87
C ARG A 163 19.20 -3.32 5.39
N GLU A 164 19.40 -2.38 6.32
CA GLU A 164 20.74 -1.91 6.69
C GLU A 164 21.45 -2.82 7.71
N ARG A 165 20.72 -3.44 8.63
CA ARG A 165 21.33 -4.29 9.67
C ARG A 165 21.66 -5.67 9.11
N ALA A 166 22.96 -5.92 8.84
CA ALA A 166 23.48 -7.15 8.22
C ALA A 166 23.05 -8.46 8.91
N LYS A 167 22.92 -8.48 10.24
CA LYS A 167 22.50 -9.66 11.03
C LYS A 167 20.98 -9.89 11.03
N LEU A 168 20.19 -8.86 10.72
CA LEU A 168 18.74 -8.89 10.73
C LEU A 168 18.13 -8.60 9.35
N ALA A 169 18.93 -8.16 8.38
CA ALA A 169 18.49 -7.81 7.04
C ALA A 169 18.07 -9.07 6.27
N ARG A 170 16.82 -9.45 6.42
CA ARG A 170 16.23 -10.61 5.71
C ARG A 170 15.87 -10.29 4.26
N CYS A 171 15.81 -9.02 3.89
CA CYS A 171 15.31 -8.57 2.59
C CYS A 171 16.36 -7.76 1.81
N ARG A 172 17.56 -8.29 1.64
CA ARG A 172 18.54 -7.75 0.68
C ARG A 172 18.24 -8.22 -0.73
#